data_5f1d0e1ad52a4753c78d5837d948e1d6
#
_entry.id   5f1d0e1ad52a4753c78d5837d948e1d6
#
_cell.length_a   1.000
_cell.length_b   1.000
_cell.length_c   1.000
_cell.angle_alpha   90.00
_cell.angle_beta   90.00
_cell.angle_gamma   90.00
#
_symmetry.space_group_name_H-M   'P 1'
#
loop_
_entity.id
_entity.type
_entity.pdbx_description
1 polymer ?
#
loop_
_entity_poly.entity_id
_entity_poly.type
_entity_poly.pdbx_seq_one_letter_code
_entity_poly.pdbx_strand_id
1 'polypeptide(L)'
;MMIIGVDYHPSFQQMAFLIEETGEYGERELKHSDGEAERFYRDLHQRGIRVRVGMEATGYSRWFERLLAQLGFELWIGDPAEIEAKRVKKRKTDREDARLLLRLMREERFPRIWVPSPENRDLRQLVWHRHRLVQMRTRIMNQLQALAMNEGKQWKSKLWSERGRTELEKLALAPWASRRRQELLELLDRMDPNIEELTTAAQQEAKKRPEVLRLMTHPGVGPLTALAYVLIIGTPDRFHCGKQIGTYVGLIPSEASSGGKQRLGHISRQGNSLLRYLLVEAAQAAARINPTWRRRYIHLAMRRHKSIAKVAMGRRLGVRLYWMWRNGCDYSPSLEFGSYVGQLGNGHGGK
;
A
#
# COMPACT_ATOMS: atom_id res chain seq x y z
N MET A 1 -31.27 -10.14 -14.85
CA MET A 1 -29.83 -9.81 -14.74
C MET A 1 -29.03 -11.10 -14.58
N MET A 2 -27.83 -11.19 -15.16
CA MET A 2 -26.96 -12.37 -14.97
C MET A 2 -25.91 -12.06 -13.87
N ILE A 3 -25.85 -12.87 -12.82
CA ILE A 3 -24.86 -12.77 -11.75
C ILE A 3 -23.83 -13.88 -11.95
N ILE A 4 -22.55 -13.53 -11.94
CA ILE A 4 -21.44 -14.46 -12.21
C ILE A 4 -20.44 -14.40 -11.07
N GLY A 5 -20.19 -15.52 -10.40
CA GLY A 5 -19.06 -15.71 -9.50
C GLY A 5 -17.87 -16.28 -10.28
N VAL A 6 -16.72 -15.62 -10.21
CA VAL A 6 -15.52 -15.99 -10.99
C VAL A 6 -14.36 -16.30 -10.03
N ASP A 7 -13.89 -17.53 -10.07
CA ASP A 7 -12.57 -17.90 -9.56
C ASP A 7 -11.54 -17.68 -10.67
N TYR A 8 -10.74 -16.63 -10.52
CA TYR A 8 -9.85 -16.11 -11.57
C TYR A 8 -8.44 -16.67 -11.45
N HIS A 9 -7.96 -17.33 -12.50
CA HIS A 9 -6.58 -17.77 -12.68
C HIS A 9 -5.90 -17.06 -13.85
N PRO A 10 -4.56 -16.98 -13.91
CA PRO A 10 -3.87 -16.30 -15.02
C PRO A 10 -4.18 -16.85 -16.41
N SER A 11 -4.42 -18.16 -16.55
CA SER A 11 -4.62 -18.86 -17.84
C SER A 11 -6.08 -19.15 -18.15
N PHE A 12 -6.96 -19.17 -17.17
CA PHE A 12 -8.39 -19.47 -17.30
C PHE A 12 -9.17 -18.84 -16.15
N GLN A 13 -10.47 -18.90 -16.24
CA GLN A 13 -11.38 -18.59 -15.13
C GLN A 13 -12.45 -19.66 -15.02
N GLN A 14 -12.72 -20.13 -13.81
CA GLN A 14 -13.86 -20.96 -13.50
C GLN A 14 -15.01 -20.04 -13.08
N MET A 15 -16.16 -20.18 -13.72
CA MET A 15 -17.33 -19.37 -13.39
C MET A 15 -18.52 -20.24 -12.98
N ALA A 16 -19.34 -19.70 -12.10
CA ALA A 16 -20.69 -20.14 -11.82
C ALA A 16 -21.63 -18.94 -12.02
N PHE A 17 -22.76 -19.14 -12.68
CA PHE A 17 -23.69 -18.06 -12.99
C PHE A 17 -25.14 -18.42 -12.68
N LEU A 18 -25.92 -17.37 -12.50
CA LEU A 18 -27.38 -17.43 -12.36
C LEU A 18 -28.01 -16.31 -13.18
N ILE A 19 -29.03 -16.64 -13.96
CA ILE A 19 -29.89 -15.66 -14.64
C ILE A 19 -31.12 -15.47 -13.74
N GLU A 20 -31.28 -14.26 -13.16
CA GLU A 20 -32.34 -14.01 -12.18
C GLU A 20 -33.75 -14.14 -12.75
N GLU A 21 -33.95 -13.78 -14.03
CA GLU A 21 -35.26 -13.81 -14.68
C GLU A 21 -35.77 -15.25 -14.93
N THR A 22 -34.88 -16.16 -15.30
CA THR A 22 -35.25 -17.54 -15.64
C THR A 22 -34.94 -18.55 -14.55
N GLY A 23 -34.10 -18.18 -13.58
CA GLY A 23 -33.56 -19.09 -12.57
C GLY A 23 -32.51 -20.07 -13.14
N GLU A 24 -32.11 -19.89 -14.39
CA GLU A 24 -31.11 -20.73 -15.03
C GLU A 24 -29.75 -20.60 -14.30
N TYR A 25 -29.23 -21.77 -13.88
CA TYR A 25 -27.94 -21.90 -13.25
C TYR A 25 -26.98 -22.67 -14.14
N GLY A 26 -25.74 -22.27 -14.21
CA GLY A 26 -24.72 -23.02 -14.97
C GLY A 26 -23.31 -22.75 -14.46
N GLU A 27 -22.39 -23.59 -14.95
CA GLU A 27 -20.96 -23.49 -14.64
C GLU A 27 -20.17 -23.64 -15.92
N ARG A 28 -19.08 -22.91 -16.04
CA ARG A 28 -18.22 -23.00 -17.21
C ARG A 28 -16.79 -22.61 -16.84
N GLU A 29 -15.83 -23.29 -17.47
CA GLU A 29 -14.44 -22.87 -17.53
C GLU A 29 -14.22 -22.10 -18.83
N LEU A 30 -13.56 -20.95 -18.75
CA LEU A 30 -13.23 -20.11 -19.89
C LEU A 30 -11.72 -19.90 -19.95
N LYS A 31 -11.10 -20.28 -21.05
CA LYS A 31 -9.67 -20.08 -21.28
C LYS A 31 -9.37 -18.63 -21.70
N HIS A 32 -8.19 -18.13 -21.28
CA HIS A 32 -7.75 -16.80 -21.65
C HIS A 32 -6.90 -16.79 -22.92
N SER A 33 -6.11 -17.83 -23.14
CA SER A 33 -5.11 -17.90 -24.20
C SER A 33 -5.67 -17.85 -25.63
N ASP A 34 -6.89 -18.36 -25.83
CA ASP A 34 -7.56 -18.41 -27.12
C ASP A 34 -8.66 -17.34 -27.28
N GLY A 35 -8.78 -16.44 -26.30
CA GLY A 35 -9.78 -15.37 -26.28
C GLY A 35 -11.21 -15.84 -25.98
N GLU A 36 -11.41 -17.08 -25.51
CA GLU A 36 -12.75 -17.62 -25.20
C GLU A 36 -13.47 -16.76 -24.16
N ALA A 37 -12.76 -16.36 -23.08
CA ALA A 37 -13.32 -15.51 -22.04
C ALA A 37 -13.79 -14.16 -22.62
N GLU A 38 -12.97 -13.52 -23.45
CA GLU A 38 -13.33 -12.23 -24.06
C GLU A 38 -14.55 -12.36 -24.98
N ARG A 39 -14.59 -13.40 -25.85
CA ARG A 39 -15.74 -13.66 -26.73
C ARG A 39 -17.02 -13.88 -25.95
N PHE A 40 -16.97 -14.64 -24.86
CA PHE A 40 -18.12 -14.89 -24.00
C PHE A 40 -18.73 -13.60 -23.44
N TYR A 41 -17.91 -12.72 -22.83
CA TYR A 41 -18.44 -11.47 -22.26
C TYR A 41 -18.89 -10.49 -23.34
N ARG A 42 -18.25 -10.44 -24.51
CA ARG A 42 -18.71 -9.64 -25.65
C ARG A 42 -20.05 -10.12 -26.22
N ASP A 43 -20.28 -11.43 -26.29
CA ASP A 43 -21.58 -11.99 -26.70
C ASP A 43 -22.69 -11.56 -25.72
N LEU A 44 -22.46 -11.66 -24.42
CA LEU A 44 -23.42 -11.20 -23.42
C LEU A 44 -23.75 -9.70 -23.59
N HIS A 45 -22.75 -8.88 -23.89
CA HIS A 45 -22.95 -7.46 -24.14
C HIS A 45 -23.76 -7.21 -25.43
N GLN A 46 -23.44 -7.90 -26.53
CA GLN A 46 -24.18 -7.78 -27.80
C GLN A 46 -25.65 -8.19 -27.66
N ARG A 47 -25.93 -9.16 -26.79
CA ARG A 47 -27.30 -9.61 -26.46
C ARG A 47 -28.03 -8.67 -25.49
N GLY A 48 -27.42 -7.58 -25.06
CA GLY A 48 -28.01 -6.61 -24.12
C GLY A 48 -28.22 -7.14 -22.71
N ILE A 49 -27.55 -8.22 -22.33
CA ILE A 49 -27.69 -8.83 -20.99
C ILE A 49 -26.94 -7.97 -19.97
N ARG A 50 -27.63 -7.53 -18.92
CA ARG A 50 -26.97 -6.90 -17.77
C ARG A 50 -26.24 -7.94 -16.95
N VAL A 51 -24.95 -7.71 -16.70
CA VAL A 51 -24.06 -8.66 -16.01
C VAL A 51 -23.46 -8.00 -14.78
N ARG A 52 -23.44 -8.76 -13.68
CA ARG A 52 -22.68 -8.46 -12.47
C ARG A 52 -21.69 -9.58 -12.20
N VAL A 53 -20.41 -9.26 -12.14
CA VAL A 53 -19.34 -10.23 -11.88
C VAL A 53 -18.77 -10.01 -10.47
N GLY A 54 -18.63 -11.08 -9.70
CA GLY A 54 -17.92 -11.11 -8.42
C GLY A 54 -16.68 -11.98 -8.49
N MET A 55 -15.54 -11.45 -8.08
CA MET A 55 -14.30 -12.19 -8.01
C MET A 55 -13.49 -11.83 -6.76
N GLU A 56 -12.60 -12.74 -6.36
CA GLU A 56 -11.60 -12.46 -5.32
C GLU A 56 -10.53 -11.49 -5.80
N ALA A 57 -10.00 -10.65 -4.91
CA ALA A 57 -8.91 -9.74 -5.24
C ALA A 57 -7.66 -10.50 -5.62
N THR A 58 -7.16 -10.28 -6.84
CA THR A 58 -5.93 -10.87 -7.36
C THR A 58 -5.03 -9.85 -8.03
N GLY A 59 -3.73 -10.12 -8.10
CA GLY A 59 -2.73 -9.24 -8.73
C GLY A 59 -2.73 -9.25 -10.25
N TYR A 60 -3.44 -10.17 -10.90
CA TYR A 60 -3.27 -10.49 -12.33
C TYR A 60 -4.51 -10.23 -13.18
N SER A 61 -5.61 -9.76 -12.62
CA SER A 61 -6.92 -9.63 -13.29
C SER A 61 -7.13 -8.34 -14.08
N ARG A 62 -6.15 -7.47 -14.21
CA ARG A 62 -6.34 -6.10 -14.74
C ARG A 62 -6.88 -6.03 -16.17
N TRP A 63 -6.52 -6.98 -17.03
CA TRP A 63 -7.06 -7.04 -18.38
C TRP A 63 -8.55 -7.35 -18.33
N PHE A 64 -8.95 -8.27 -17.47
CA PHE A 64 -10.34 -8.68 -17.27
C PHE A 64 -11.17 -7.56 -16.65
N GLU A 65 -10.64 -6.87 -15.63
CA GLU A 65 -11.28 -5.68 -15.05
C GLU A 65 -11.54 -4.60 -16.13
N ARG A 66 -10.56 -4.36 -17.03
CA ARG A 66 -10.73 -3.42 -18.15
C ARG A 66 -11.77 -3.89 -19.15
N LEU A 67 -11.77 -5.16 -19.50
CA LEU A 67 -12.78 -5.75 -20.40
C LEU A 67 -14.19 -5.53 -19.85
N LEU A 68 -14.44 -5.88 -18.60
CA LEU A 68 -15.75 -5.70 -17.96
C LEU A 68 -16.16 -4.22 -17.91
N ALA A 69 -15.23 -3.33 -17.61
CA ALA A 69 -15.48 -1.88 -17.61
C ALA A 69 -15.83 -1.34 -19.01
N GLN A 70 -15.13 -1.81 -20.07
CA GLN A 70 -15.41 -1.43 -21.45
C GLN A 70 -16.80 -1.90 -21.90
N LEU A 71 -17.25 -3.06 -21.41
CA LEU A 71 -18.56 -3.63 -21.68
C LEU A 71 -19.67 -3.04 -20.78
N GLY A 72 -19.33 -2.15 -19.85
CA GLY A 72 -20.30 -1.56 -18.93
C GLY A 72 -20.84 -2.54 -17.88
N PHE A 73 -20.16 -3.65 -17.63
CA PHE A 73 -20.55 -4.64 -16.64
C PHE A 73 -20.14 -4.25 -15.23
N GLU A 74 -20.98 -4.58 -14.27
CA GLU A 74 -20.68 -4.32 -12.86
C GLU A 74 -19.69 -5.36 -12.32
N LEU A 75 -18.59 -4.90 -11.71
CA LEU A 75 -17.58 -5.75 -11.10
C LEU A 75 -17.49 -5.54 -9.59
N TRP A 76 -17.62 -6.61 -8.83
CA TRP A 76 -17.38 -6.67 -7.41
C TRP A 76 -16.08 -7.42 -7.12
N ILE A 77 -15.13 -6.76 -6.47
CA ILE A 77 -13.90 -7.41 -6.01
C ILE A 77 -14.00 -7.59 -4.50
N GLY A 78 -13.79 -8.82 -4.04
CA GLY A 78 -13.95 -9.21 -2.65
C GLY A 78 -12.62 -9.38 -1.90
N ASP A 79 -12.68 -9.25 -0.57
CA ASP A 79 -11.54 -9.53 0.32
C ASP A 79 -11.27 -11.04 0.40
N PRO A 80 -10.06 -11.52 0.03
CA PRO A 80 -9.72 -12.93 0.04
C PRO A 80 -9.87 -13.58 1.42
N ALA A 81 -9.43 -12.90 2.47
CA ALA A 81 -9.47 -13.44 3.82
C ALA A 81 -10.91 -13.55 4.35
N GLU A 82 -11.77 -12.58 4.04
CA GLU A 82 -13.16 -12.63 4.41
C GLU A 82 -13.96 -13.66 3.60
N ILE A 83 -13.63 -13.86 2.31
CA ILE A 83 -14.22 -14.91 1.47
C ILE A 83 -13.85 -16.28 2.03
N GLU A 84 -12.56 -16.51 2.32
CA GLU A 84 -12.08 -17.78 2.90
C GLU A 84 -12.76 -18.08 4.24
N ALA A 85 -12.93 -17.09 5.10
CA ALA A 85 -13.62 -17.25 6.39
C ALA A 85 -15.11 -17.66 6.26
N LYS A 86 -15.72 -17.40 5.09
CA LYS A 86 -17.12 -17.80 4.81
C LYS A 86 -17.23 -19.16 4.13
N ARG A 87 -16.11 -19.84 3.87
CA ARG A 87 -16.08 -21.19 3.33
C ARG A 87 -16.53 -22.20 4.39
N VAL A 88 -17.57 -22.94 4.10
CA VAL A 88 -18.12 -23.97 5.00
C VAL A 88 -17.42 -25.33 4.78
N LYS A 89 -17.12 -25.66 3.53
CA LYS A 89 -16.52 -26.95 3.18
C LYS A 89 -14.98 -26.86 3.17
N LYS A 90 -14.32 -27.86 3.75
CA LYS A 90 -12.83 -27.99 3.73
C LYS A 90 -12.26 -28.33 2.34
N ARG A 91 -13.08 -28.84 1.43
CA ARG A 91 -12.64 -29.18 0.06
C ARG A 91 -12.53 -27.91 -0.78
N LYS A 92 -11.34 -27.63 -1.27
CA LYS A 92 -11.05 -26.51 -2.17
C LYS A 92 -10.98 -27.02 -3.60
N THR A 93 -11.87 -26.52 -4.47
CA THR A 93 -11.82 -26.67 -5.92
C THR A 93 -12.29 -25.37 -6.55
N ASP A 94 -11.79 -25.05 -7.72
CA ASP A 94 -12.11 -23.80 -8.44
C ASP A 94 -13.63 -23.68 -8.69
N ARG A 95 -14.33 -24.80 -8.93
CA ARG A 95 -15.80 -24.84 -9.05
C ARG A 95 -16.50 -24.44 -7.75
N GLU A 96 -16.06 -24.98 -6.61
CA GLU A 96 -16.64 -24.62 -5.31
C GLU A 96 -16.34 -23.16 -4.94
N ASP A 97 -15.20 -22.63 -5.38
CA ASP A 97 -14.84 -21.23 -5.16
C ASP A 97 -15.72 -20.29 -5.99
N ALA A 98 -15.93 -20.59 -7.27
CA ALA A 98 -16.87 -19.84 -8.12
C ALA A 98 -18.32 -19.90 -7.58
N ARG A 99 -18.78 -21.06 -7.09
CA ARG A 99 -20.10 -21.24 -6.44
C ARG A 99 -20.21 -20.41 -5.16
N LEU A 100 -19.17 -20.40 -4.35
CA LEU A 100 -19.15 -19.61 -3.11
C LEU A 100 -19.29 -18.12 -3.42
N LEU A 101 -18.55 -17.62 -4.40
CA LEU A 101 -18.63 -16.21 -4.82
C LEU A 101 -20.04 -15.86 -5.31
N LEU A 102 -20.63 -16.68 -6.18
CA LEU A 102 -22.00 -16.49 -6.66
C LEU A 102 -23.01 -16.48 -5.51
N ARG A 103 -22.89 -17.43 -4.57
CA ARG A 103 -23.78 -17.51 -3.39
C ARG A 103 -23.66 -16.26 -2.54
N LEU A 104 -22.44 -15.78 -2.24
CA LEU A 104 -22.22 -14.58 -1.44
C LEU A 104 -22.82 -13.34 -2.10
N MET A 105 -22.77 -13.25 -3.42
CA MET A 105 -23.40 -12.15 -4.15
C MET A 105 -24.93 -12.18 -4.07
N ARG A 106 -25.53 -13.36 -4.21
CA ARG A 106 -26.99 -13.56 -4.09
C ARG A 106 -27.51 -13.25 -2.69
N GLU A 107 -26.76 -13.63 -1.65
CA GLU A 107 -27.09 -13.40 -0.26
C GLU A 107 -26.77 -11.95 0.20
N GLU A 108 -26.31 -11.08 -0.68
CA GLU A 108 -25.83 -9.72 -0.36
C GLU A 108 -24.75 -9.68 0.74
N ARG A 109 -24.02 -10.77 0.88
CA ARG A 109 -22.97 -10.97 1.89
C ARG A 109 -21.57 -10.94 1.31
N PHE A 110 -21.45 -10.53 0.04
CA PHE A 110 -20.16 -10.45 -0.65
C PHE A 110 -19.28 -9.37 -0.02
N PRO A 111 -18.06 -9.69 0.46
CA PRO A 111 -17.19 -8.75 1.17
C PRO A 111 -16.46 -7.82 0.19
N ARG A 112 -17.16 -6.83 -0.36
CA ARG A 112 -16.62 -5.90 -1.34
C ARG A 112 -15.50 -5.06 -0.75
N ILE A 113 -14.38 -4.98 -1.47
CA ILE A 113 -13.30 -4.05 -1.16
C ILE A 113 -13.39 -2.79 -2.01
N TRP A 114 -12.77 -1.73 -1.52
CA TRP A 114 -12.56 -0.54 -2.32
C TRP A 114 -11.47 -0.81 -3.38
N VAL A 115 -11.78 -0.48 -4.62
CA VAL A 115 -10.89 -0.66 -5.78
C VAL A 115 -10.40 0.72 -6.23
N PRO A 116 -9.08 0.95 -6.30
CA PRO A 116 -8.55 2.21 -6.81
C PRO A 116 -8.83 2.36 -8.31
N SER A 117 -9.04 3.61 -8.76
CA SER A 117 -9.16 3.92 -10.18
C SER A 117 -7.90 3.51 -10.96
N PRO A 118 -8.01 3.32 -12.28
CA PRO A 118 -6.84 3.03 -13.13
C PRO A 118 -5.72 4.07 -12.97
N GLU A 119 -6.06 5.36 -12.95
CA GLU A 119 -5.12 6.45 -12.71
C GLU A 119 -4.43 6.32 -11.33
N ASN A 120 -5.21 6.10 -10.27
CA ASN A 120 -4.65 5.92 -8.93
C ASN A 120 -3.70 4.72 -8.88
N ARG A 121 -4.04 3.64 -9.59
CA ARG A 121 -3.17 2.44 -9.67
C ARG A 121 -1.86 2.73 -10.40
N ASP A 122 -1.90 3.52 -11.47
CA ASP A 122 -0.73 3.91 -12.24
C ASP A 122 0.21 4.78 -11.39
N LEU A 123 -0.32 5.80 -10.74
CA LEU A 123 0.45 6.63 -9.82
C LEU A 123 1.04 5.86 -8.63
N ARG A 124 0.35 4.82 -8.16
CA ARG A 124 0.96 3.89 -7.19
C ARG A 124 2.17 3.17 -7.76
N GLN A 125 2.17 2.79 -9.05
CA GLN A 125 3.35 2.20 -9.69
C GLN A 125 4.52 3.18 -9.72
N LEU A 126 4.28 4.45 -10.07
CA LEU A 126 5.31 5.49 -10.02
C LEU A 126 5.98 5.55 -8.64
N VAL A 127 5.20 5.69 -7.57
CA VAL A 127 5.72 5.82 -6.20
C VAL A 127 6.41 4.53 -5.74
N TRP A 128 5.85 3.35 -6.06
CA TRP A 128 6.45 2.06 -5.74
C TRP A 128 7.74 1.80 -6.50
N HIS A 129 7.76 2.06 -7.79
CA HIS A 129 8.95 1.85 -8.62
C HIS A 129 10.11 2.72 -8.14
N ARG A 130 9.85 4.00 -7.94
CA ARG A 130 10.83 4.92 -7.35
C ARG A 130 11.37 4.41 -6.00
N HIS A 131 10.49 3.93 -5.10
CA HIS A 131 10.90 3.37 -3.81
C HIS A 131 11.78 2.13 -3.95
N ARG A 132 11.43 1.24 -4.87
CA ARG A 132 12.23 0.04 -5.18
C ARG A 132 13.63 0.38 -5.67
N LEU A 133 13.75 1.34 -6.58
CA LEU A 133 15.05 1.81 -7.03
C LEU A 133 15.89 2.38 -5.88
N VAL A 134 15.31 3.16 -4.99
CA VAL A 134 16.02 3.65 -3.79
C VAL A 134 16.48 2.52 -2.88
N GLN A 135 15.67 1.47 -2.70
CA GLN A 135 16.10 0.29 -1.95
C GLN A 135 17.26 -0.44 -2.63
N MET A 136 17.21 -0.61 -3.95
CA MET A 136 18.31 -1.22 -4.73
C MET A 136 19.56 -0.37 -4.63
N ARG A 137 19.47 0.94 -4.82
CA ARG A 137 20.58 1.89 -4.62
C ARG A 137 21.22 1.72 -3.25
N THR A 138 20.44 1.69 -2.19
CA THR A 138 20.94 1.52 -0.83
C THR A 138 21.69 0.19 -0.66
N ARG A 139 21.22 -0.88 -1.28
CA ARG A 139 21.91 -2.19 -1.24
C ARG A 139 23.25 -2.14 -1.95
N ILE A 140 23.34 -1.46 -3.11
CA ILE A 140 24.58 -1.27 -3.85
C ILE A 140 25.56 -0.43 -3.02
N MET A 141 25.09 0.68 -2.46
CA MET A 141 25.90 1.53 -1.59
C MET A 141 26.48 0.77 -0.39
N ASN A 142 25.67 -0.07 0.26
CA ASN A 142 26.15 -0.90 1.37
C ASN A 142 27.20 -1.92 0.94
N GLN A 143 27.09 -2.49 -0.26
CA GLN A 143 28.09 -3.42 -0.79
C GLN A 143 29.41 -2.70 -1.08
N LEU A 144 29.39 -1.52 -1.66
CA LEU A 144 30.57 -0.69 -1.90
C LEU A 144 31.23 -0.24 -0.59
N GLN A 145 30.40 0.13 0.40
CA GLN A 145 30.91 0.46 1.73
C GLN A 145 31.61 -0.74 2.39
N ALA A 146 31.05 -1.95 2.25
CA ALA A 146 31.67 -3.16 2.78
C ALA A 146 33.02 -3.45 2.11
N LEU A 147 33.14 -3.24 0.78
CA LEU A 147 34.43 -3.34 0.08
C LEU A 147 35.46 -2.37 0.66
N ALA A 148 35.10 -1.11 0.87
CA ALA A 148 36.00 -0.12 1.46
C ALA A 148 36.39 -0.46 2.89
N MET A 149 35.44 -0.95 3.69
CA MET A 149 35.70 -1.35 5.08
C MET A 149 36.66 -2.55 5.18
N ASN A 150 36.59 -3.52 4.27
CA ASN A 150 37.49 -4.64 4.22
C ASN A 150 38.95 -4.22 3.98
N GLU A 151 39.15 -3.09 3.27
CA GLU A 151 40.47 -2.48 3.05
C GLU A 151 40.84 -1.46 4.14
N GLY A 152 40.19 -1.52 5.29
CA GLY A 152 40.49 -0.65 6.45
C GLY A 152 40.01 0.81 6.29
N LYS A 153 39.21 1.13 5.28
CA LYS A 153 38.69 2.48 5.03
C LYS A 153 37.32 2.69 5.67
N GLN A 154 37.26 3.53 6.71
CA GLN A 154 36.01 3.85 7.44
C GLN A 154 35.45 5.21 7.03
N TRP A 155 34.92 5.35 5.84
CA TRP A 155 34.34 6.62 5.34
C TRP A 155 32.83 6.68 5.64
N LYS A 156 32.44 6.81 6.89
CA LYS A 156 31.02 6.69 7.32
C LYS A 156 30.01 7.52 6.52
N SER A 157 30.25 8.81 6.29
CA SER A 157 29.32 9.69 5.59
C SER A 157 29.89 10.36 4.35
N LYS A 158 31.21 10.31 4.17
CA LYS A 158 31.91 10.99 3.10
C LYS A 158 32.13 10.15 1.85
N LEU A 159 31.85 8.87 1.90
CA LEU A 159 32.05 7.93 0.78
C LEU A 159 31.27 8.34 -0.48
N TRP A 160 30.12 8.97 -0.30
CA TRP A 160 29.21 9.39 -1.39
C TRP A 160 29.40 10.84 -1.83
N SER A 161 30.43 11.53 -1.35
CA SER A 161 30.89 12.80 -1.92
C SER A 161 31.78 12.51 -3.12
N GLU A 162 32.00 13.49 -4.00
CA GLU A 162 32.93 13.37 -5.15
C GLU A 162 34.31 12.87 -4.71
N ARG A 163 34.85 13.46 -3.65
CA ARG A 163 36.14 13.03 -3.10
C ARG A 163 36.12 11.57 -2.62
N GLY A 164 35.05 11.19 -1.88
CA GLY A 164 34.92 9.81 -1.39
C GLY A 164 34.75 8.81 -2.54
N ARG A 165 34.03 9.19 -3.59
CA ARG A 165 33.90 8.42 -4.82
C ARG A 165 35.26 8.21 -5.49
N THR A 166 36.04 9.27 -5.69
CA THR A 166 37.39 9.20 -6.28
C THR A 166 38.31 8.30 -5.44
N GLU A 167 38.28 8.41 -4.13
CA GLU A 167 39.07 7.55 -3.25
C GLU A 167 38.64 6.07 -3.33
N LEU A 168 37.33 5.79 -3.45
CA LEU A 168 36.83 4.45 -3.66
C LEU A 168 37.28 3.85 -5.00
N GLU A 169 37.30 4.65 -6.05
CA GLU A 169 37.75 4.24 -7.39
C GLU A 169 39.24 3.92 -7.41
N LYS A 170 40.05 4.65 -6.65
CA LYS A 170 41.50 4.45 -6.53
C LYS A 170 41.92 3.35 -5.56
N LEU A 171 40.98 2.77 -4.85
CA LEU A 171 41.28 1.73 -3.86
C LEU A 171 41.90 0.51 -4.53
N ALA A 172 43.09 0.10 -4.05
CA ALA A 172 43.75 -1.11 -4.53
C ALA A 172 42.97 -2.35 -4.08
N LEU A 173 42.42 -3.08 -5.02
CA LEU A 173 41.64 -4.29 -4.80
C LEU A 173 42.14 -5.44 -5.67
N ALA A 174 41.93 -6.67 -5.22
CA ALA A 174 42.15 -7.84 -6.06
C ALA A 174 41.26 -7.78 -7.33
N PRO A 175 41.65 -8.46 -8.44
CA PRO A 175 40.99 -8.27 -9.74
C PRO A 175 39.49 -8.39 -9.75
N TRP A 176 38.92 -9.42 -9.09
CA TRP A 176 37.47 -9.62 -9.04
C TRP A 176 36.74 -8.63 -8.11
N ALA A 177 37.37 -8.21 -7.02
CA ALA A 177 36.85 -7.16 -6.16
C ALA A 177 36.86 -5.79 -6.87
N SER A 178 37.91 -5.51 -7.65
CA SER A 178 37.99 -4.30 -8.49
C SER A 178 36.90 -4.29 -9.56
N ARG A 179 36.73 -5.40 -10.28
CA ARG A 179 35.62 -5.54 -11.25
C ARG A 179 34.26 -5.34 -10.62
N ARG A 180 34.00 -6.00 -9.48
CA ARG A 180 32.75 -5.84 -8.72
C ARG A 180 32.50 -4.39 -8.32
N ARG A 181 33.53 -3.69 -7.84
CA ARG A 181 33.42 -2.25 -7.51
C ARG A 181 32.98 -1.46 -8.72
N GLN A 182 33.65 -1.64 -9.86
CA GLN A 182 33.33 -0.91 -11.08
C GLN A 182 31.87 -1.15 -11.53
N GLU A 183 31.44 -2.40 -11.61
CA GLU A 183 30.06 -2.76 -11.98
C GLU A 183 29.03 -2.13 -11.03
N LEU A 184 29.29 -2.13 -9.72
CA LEU A 184 28.40 -1.53 -8.73
C LEU A 184 28.33 0.01 -8.85
N LEU A 185 29.44 0.68 -9.17
CA LEU A 185 29.48 2.11 -9.42
C LEU A 185 28.72 2.49 -10.68
N GLU A 186 28.90 1.75 -11.76
CA GLU A 186 28.14 1.94 -13.00
C GLU A 186 26.63 1.76 -12.80
N LEU A 187 26.22 0.79 -11.97
CA LEU A 187 24.81 0.62 -11.61
C LEU A 187 24.25 1.83 -10.85
N LEU A 188 25.03 2.43 -9.92
CA LEU A 188 24.61 3.65 -9.22
C LEU A 188 24.43 4.80 -10.21
N ASP A 189 25.38 5.00 -11.12
CA ASP A 189 25.36 6.08 -12.09
C ASP A 189 24.16 6.01 -13.05
N ARG A 190 23.70 4.79 -13.35
CA ARG A 190 22.48 4.56 -14.15
C ARG A 190 21.20 4.73 -13.33
N MET A 191 21.23 4.43 -12.02
CA MET A 191 20.04 4.47 -11.19
C MET A 191 19.70 5.87 -10.67
N ASP A 192 20.71 6.68 -10.35
CA ASP A 192 20.50 7.97 -9.72
C ASP A 192 19.67 8.94 -10.58
N PRO A 193 19.94 9.12 -11.90
CA PRO A 193 19.08 9.93 -12.77
C PRO A 193 17.62 9.44 -12.83
N ASN A 194 17.42 8.14 -12.92
CA ASN A 194 16.07 7.57 -12.96
C ASN A 194 15.31 7.81 -11.65
N ILE A 195 15.99 7.72 -10.50
CA ILE A 195 15.38 8.02 -9.20
C ILE A 195 15.00 9.50 -9.10
N GLU A 196 15.83 10.39 -9.65
CA GLU A 196 15.56 11.83 -9.66
C GLU A 196 14.40 12.18 -10.56
N GLU A 197 14.35 11.64 -11.77
CA GLU A 197 13.23 11.79 -12.71
C GLU A 197 11.90 11.36 -12.07
N LEU A 198 11.85 10.14 -11.52
CA LEU A 198 10.66 9.61 -10.84
C LEU A 198 10.29 10.43 -9.60
N THR A 199 11.29 11.01 -8.91
CA THR A 199 11.04 11.89 -7.76
C THR A 199 10.38 13.18 -8.22
N THR A 200 10.89 13.77 -9.31
CA THR A 200 10.35 14.99 -9.92
C THR A 200 8.92 14.75 -10.43
N ALA A 201 8.68 13.64 -11.13
CA ALA A 201 7.36 13.25 -11.58
C ALA A 201 6.36 13.11 -10.42
N ALA A 202 6.76 12.42 -9.34
CA ALA A 202 5.91 12.27 -8.16
C ALA A 202 5.63 13.62 -7.45
N GLN A 203 6.59 14.54 -7.45
CA GLN A 203 6.39 15.90 -6.91
C GLN A 203 5.43 16.72 -7.77
N GLN A 204 5.50 16.59 -9.09
CA GLN A 204 4.57 17.24 -10.01
C GLN A 204 3.14 16.72 -9.80
N GLU A 205 2.98 15.40 -9.68
CA GLU A 205 1.68 14.80 -9.39
C GLU A 205 1.12 15.21 -8.02
N ALA A 206 1.99 15.37 -7.02
CA ALA A 206 1.62 15.88 -5.70
C ALA A 206 1.04 17.29 -5.77
N LYS A 207 1.63 18.18 -6.58
CA LYS A 207 1.18 19.57 -6.75
C LYS A 207 -0.19 19.71 -7.38
N LYS A 208 -0.64 18.73 -8.16
CA LYS A 208 -1.95 18.73 -8.84
C LYS A 208 -3.12 18.44 -7.89
N ARG A 209 -2.84 18.00 -6.65
CA ARG A 209 -3.85 17.48 -5.70
C ARG A 209 -3.95 18.34 -4.45
N PRO A 210 -5.07 19.07 -4.27
CA PRO A 210 -5.26 19.94 -3.09
C PRO A 210 -5.14 19.21 -1.76
N GLU A 211 -5.65 17.96 -1.69
CA GLU A 211 -5.56 17.13 -0.52
C GLU A 211 -4.10 16.76 -0.18
N VAL A 212 -3.25 16.54 -1.17
CA VAL A 212 -1.82 16.28 -0.96
C VAL A 212 -1.13 17.52 -0.43
N LEU A 213 -1.39 18.69 -1.03
CA LEU A 213 -0.83 19.97 -0.56
C LEU A 213 -1.22 20.25 0.89
N ARG A 214 -2.49 19.98 1.25
CA ARG A 214 -2.96 20.11 2.65
C ARG A 214 -2.19 19.21 3.60
N LEU A 215 -1.96 17.96 3.26
CA LEU A 215 -1.19 17.04 4.11
C LEU A 215 0.27 17.45 4.25
N MET A 216 0.84 18.10 3.23
CA MET A 216 2.21 18.63 3.26
C MET A 216 2.39 19.82 4.23
N THR A 217 1.32 20.47 4.68
CA THR A 217 1.42 21.49 5.74
C THR A 217 1.89 20.91 7.07
N HIS A 218 1.77 19.58 7.27
CA HIS A 218 2.24 18.91 8.47
C HIS A 218 3.77 18.82 8.48
N PRO A 219 4.44 19.25 9.57
CA PRO A 219 5.90 19.15 9.72
C PRO A 219 6.39 17.71 9.48
N GLY A 220 7.41 17.57 8.64
CA GLY A 220 8.01 16.29 8.31
C GLY A 220 7.27 15.46 7.23
N VAL A 221 6.17 15.97 6.69
CA VAL A 221 5.44 15.32 5.59
C VAL A 221 5.81 16.00 4.26
N GLY A 222 6.58 15.29 3.46
CA GLY A 222 6.95 15.75 2.12
C GLY A 222 6.01 15.21 1.02
N PRO A 223 6.22 15.66 -0.25
CA PRO A 223 5.38 15.30 -1.39
C PRO A 223 5.16 13.80 -1.56
N LEU A 224 6.22 13.00 -1.45
CA LEU A 224 6.14 11.55 -1.60
C LEU A 224 5.28 10.89 -0.52
N THR A 225 5.41 11.32 0.73
CA THR A 225 4.62 10.77 1.84
C THR A 225 3.16 11.16 1.69
N ALA A 226 2.87 12.42 1.40
CA ALA A 226 1.51 12.91 1.24
C ALA A 226 0.82 12.27 0.02
N LEU A 227 1.51 12.20 -1.13
CA LEU A 227 0.99 11.55 -2.33
C LEU A 227 0.72 10.06 -2.08
N ALA A 228 1.69 9.31 -1.53
CA ALA A 228 1.51 7.90 -1.20
C ALA A 228 0.34 7.70 -0.22
N TYR A 229 0.18 8.59 0.76
CA TYR A 229 -0.93 8.54 1.71
C TYR A 229 -2.27 8.66 0.99
N VAL A 230 -2.46 9.69 0.17
CA VAL A 230 -3.69 9.93 -0.59
C VAL A 230 -3.98 8.76 -1.53
N LEU A 231 -3.01 8.33 -2.30
CA LEU A 231 -3.18 7.23 -3.24
C LEU A 231 -3.58 5.91 -2.55
N ILE A 232 -3.00 5.58 -1.40
CA ILE A 232 -3.23 4.31 -0.71
C ILE A 232 -4.50 4.33 0.14
N ILE A 233 -4.78 5.43 0.81
CA ILE A 233 -6.02 5.61 1.56
C ILE A 233 -7.22 5.74 0.61
N GLY A 234 -7.06 6.42 -0.53
CA GLY A 234 -8.09 6.58 -1.57
C GLY A 234 -9.07 7.70 -1.27
N THR A 235 -9.86 7.57 -0.21
CA THR A 235 -10.75 8.60 0.31
C THR A 235 -10.91 8.44 1.82
N PRO A 236 -11.04 9.52 2.59
CA PRO A 236 -11.23 9.43 4.04
C PRO A 236 -12.58 8.81 4.43
N ASP A 237 -13.60 8.89 3.56
CA ASP A 237 -14.95 8.38 3.83
C ASP A 237 -15.03 6.86 3.93
N ARG A 238 -14.01 6.15 3.45
CA ARG A 238 -13.88 4.69 3.62
C ARG A 238 -13.72 4.26 5.07
N PHE A 239 -13.39 5.17 5.95
CA PHE A 239 -13.05 4.88 7.35
C PHE A 239 -13.95 5.68 8.28
N HIS A 240 -14.50 5.02 9.28
CA HIS A 240 -15.36 5.68 10.27
C HIS A 240 -14.55 6.49 11.29
N CYS A 241 -13.31 6.07 11.57
CA CYS A 241 -12.46 6.76 12.55
C CYS A 241 -10.96 6.56 12.28
N GLY A 242 -10.15 7.43 12.86
CA GLY A 242 -8.68 7.38 12.71
C GLY A 242 -8.04 6.09 13.24
N LYS A 243 -8.69 5.34 14.14
CA LYS A 243 -8.19 4.05 14.63
C LYS A 243 -8.08 3.03 13.51
N GLN A 244 -9.04 3.02 12.58
CA GLN A 244 -9.04 2.12 11.41
C GLN A 244 -7.86 2.37 10.48
N ILE A 245 -7.35 3.60 10.39
CA ILE A 245 -6.13 3.91 9.62
C ILE A 245 -4.93 3.16 10.18
N GLY A 246 -4.76 3.15 11.50
CA GLY A 246 -3.67 2.41 12.14
C GLY A 246 -3.72 0.91 11.84
N THR A 247 -4.91 0.32 11.81
CA THR A 247 -5.18 -1.07 11.44
C THR A 247 -4.91 -1.31 9.96
N TYR A 248 -5.48 -0.49 9.09
CA TYR A 248 -5.35 -0.60 7.63
C TYR A 248 -3.88 -0.51 7.16
N VAL A 249 -3.06 0.30 7.82
CA VAL A 249 -1.63 0.43 7.52
C VAL A 249 -0.79 -0.63 8.26
N GLY A 250 -1.38 -1.37 9.20
CA GLY A 250 -0.69 -2.40 9.98
C GLY A 250 0.32 -1.87 11.00
N LEU A 251 0.06 -0.68 11.56
CA LEU A 251 0.86 -0.04 12.62
C LEU A 251 0.27 -0.27 14.03
N ILE A 252 -0.58 -1.28 14.16
CA ILE A 252 -1.09 -1.74 15.44
C ILE A 252 -0.36 -3.02 15.88
N PRO A 253 -0.19 -3.25 17.19
CA PRO A 253 0.36 -4.51 17.66
C PRO A 253 -0.60 -5.66 17.33
N SER A 254 -0.04 -6.83 17.04
CA SER A 254 -0.81 -8.08 17.08
C SER A 254 -1.16 -8.39 18.53
N GLU A 255 -2.31 -9.00 18.75
CA GLU A 255 -2.79 -9.36 20.07
C GLU A 255 -3.12 -10.85 20.13
N ALA A 256 -2.57 -11.52 21.15
CA ALA A 256 -2.83 -12.93 21.47
C ALA A 256 -3.28 -13.04 22.93
N SER A 257 -4.28 -12.23 23.30
CA SER A 257 -4.81 -12.16 24.65
C SER A 257 -5.76 -13.33 24.93
N SER A 258 -5.63 -13.95 26.08
CA SER A 258 -6.52 -15.00 26.59
C SER A 258 -6.61 -14.95 28.10
N GLY A 259 -7.75 -15.35 28.68
CA GLY A 259 -7.95 -15.45 30.12
C GLY A 259 -7.72 -14.14 30.88
N GLY A 260 -8.13 -12.98 30.31
CA GLY A 260 -7.97 -11.66 30.93
C GLY A 260 -6.55 -11.08 30.88
N LYS A 261 -5.55 -11.82 30.34
CA LYS A 261 -4.16 -11.34 30.21
C LYS A 261 -3.92 -10.80 28.81
N GLN A 262 -3.63 -9.49 28.71
CA GLN A 262 -3.30 -8.86 27.46
C GLN A 262 -1.86 -9.20 27.03
N ARG A 263 -1.70 -9.82 25.86
CA ARG A 263 -0.40 -10.13 25.25
C ARG A 263 -0.28 -9.44 23.90
N LEU A 264 0.49 -8.35 23.89
CA LEU A 264 0.76 -7.59 22.67
C LEU A 264 2.09 -8.05 22.07
N GLY A 265 2.06 -8.40 20.78
CA GLY A 265 3.22 -8.78 19.97
C GLY A 265 3.78 -7.62 19.15
N HIS A 266 4.49 -7.99 18.08
CA HIS A 266 4.93 -7.02 17.07
C HIS A 266 3.75 -6.37 16.34
N ILE A 267 4.02 -5.34 15.56
CA ILE A 267 2.97 -4.77 14.68
C ILE A 267 2.46 -5.82 13.69
N SER A 268 1.18 -5.75 13.34
CA SER A 268 0.52 -6.73 12.46
C SER A 268 1.16 -6.81 11.07
N ARG A 269 1.80 -5.73 10.61
CA ARG A 269 2.39 -5.58 9.27
C ARG A 269 1.43 -5.82 8.10
N GLN A 270 0.14 -5.90 8.38
CA GLN A 270 -0.90 -5.96 7.35
C GLN A 270 -0.93 -4.67 6.52
N GLY A 271 -1.52 -4.75 5.33
CA GLY A 271 -1.66 -3.59 4.45
C GLY A 271 -0.35 -3.12 3.81
N ASN A 272 -0.28 -1.86 3.44
CA ASN A 272 0.75 -1.33 2.55
C ASN A 272 2.09 -1.03 3.25
N SER A 273 3.14 -1.77 2.90
CA SER A 273 4.47 -1.65 3.52
C SER A 273 5.18 -0.33 3.18
N LEU A 274 4.96 0.22 1.99
CA LEU A 274 5.53 1.51 1.60
C LEU A 274 4.95 2.65 2.45
N LEU A 275 3.63 2.68 2.63
CA LEU A 275 3.00 3.71 3.45
C LEU A 275 3.45 3.62 4.91
N ARG A 276 3.57 2.40 5.46
CA ARG A 276 4.15 2.21 6.81
C ARG A 276 5.54 2.82 6.93
N TYR A 277 6.41 2.50 5.98
CA TYR A 277 7.77 3.04 5.95
C TYR A 277 7.76 4.56 5.90
N LEU A 278 7.04 5.14 4.95
CA LEU A 278 6.97 6.60 4.77
C LEU A 278 6.41 7.33 6.00
N LEU A 279 5.38 6.77 6.64
CA LEU A 279 4.81 7.35 7.87
C LEU A 279 5.81 7.33 9.04
N VAL A 280 6.59 6.26 9.18
CA VAL A 280 7.61 6.18 10.23
C VAL A 280 8.74 7.17 9.98
N GLU A 281 9.21 7.28 8.74
CA GLU A 281 10.26 8.24 8.36
C GLU A 281 9.78 9.70 8.52
N ALA A 282 8.58 10.01 8.05
CA ALA A 282 7.99 11.33 8.19
C ALA A 282 7.76 11.71 9.66
N ALA A 283 7.35 10.77 10.51
CA ALA A 283 7.20 11.02 11.94
C ALA A 283 8.54 11.28 12.64
N GLN A 284 9.63 10.63 12.20
CA GLN A 284 10.97 10.92 12.69
C GLN A 284 11.47 12.31 12.22
N ALA A 285 11.17 12.67 10.97
CA ALA A 285 11.46 14.00 10.45
C ALA A 285 10.68 15.07 11.26
N ALA A 286 9.38 14.84 11.51
CA ALA A 286 8.57 15.71 12.35
C ALA A 286 9.15 15.88 13.77
N ALA A 287 9.62 14.80 14.38
CA ALA A 287 10.23 14.85 15.71
C ALA A 287 11.59 15.61 15.73
N ARG A 288 12.29 15.70 14.59
CA ARG A 288 13.52 16.51 14.49
C ARG A 288 13.24 18.01 14.41
N ILE A 289 12.22 18.42 13.67
CA ILE A 289 11.96 19.83 13.34
C ILE A 289 10.88 20.49 14.21
N ASN A 290 9.96 19.72 14.80
CA ASN A 290 8.85 20.26 15.59
C ASN A 290 9.00 19.91 17.07
N PRO A 291 9.04 20.94 17.99
CA PRO A 291 9.25 20.71 19.42
C PRO A 291 8.17 19.84 20.09
N THR A 292 6.90 19.98 19.69
CA THR A 292 5.80 19.19 20.24
C THR A 292 5.93 17.71 19.86
N TRP A 293 6.26 17.41 18.60
CA TRP A 293 6.52 16.05 18.14
C TRP A 293 7.76 15.45 18.79
N ARG A 294 8.80 16.26 19.00
CA ARG A 294 10.03 15.84 19.71
C ARG A 294 9.74 15.45 21.15
N ARG A 295 9.02 16.29 21.91
CA ARG A 295 8.64 15.97 23.29
C ARG A 295 7.85 14.67 23.39
N ARG A 296 6.88 14.46 22.52
CA ARG A 296 6.09 13.21 22.46
C ARG A 296 6.94 12.00 22.14
N TYR A 297 7.85 12.11 21.17
CA TYR A 297 8.78 11.02 20.84
C TYR A 297 9.68 10.67 22.02
N ILE A 298 10.31 11.66 22.67
CA ILE A 298 11.18 11.44 23.83
C ILE A 298 10.40 10.76 24.96
N HIS A 299 9.22 11.26 25.30
CA HIS A 299 8.37 10.66 26.34
C HIS A 299 8.05 9.18 26.07
N LEU A 300 7.77 8.82 24.84
CA LEU A 300 7.57 7.42 24.45
C LEU A 300 8.88 6.62 24.52
N ALA A 301 9.99 7.19 24.08
CA ALA A 301 11.28 6.51 24.04
C ALA A 301 11.89 6.29 25.44
N MET A 302 11.50 7.07 26.45
CA MET A 302 11.87 6.85 27.85
C MET A 302 11.15 5.65 28.47
N ARG A 303 9.92 5.33 28.00
CA ARG A 303 9.08 4.26 28.56
C ARG A 303 9.17 2.95 27.76
N ARG A 304 9.58 3.01 26.49
CA ARG A 304 9.58 1.90 25.54
C ARG A 304 10.86 1.96 24.72
N HIS A 305 11.22 0.81 24.09
CA HIS A 305 12.33 0.79 23.16
C HIS A 305 12.16 1.81 22.03
N LYS A 306 13.24 2.44 21.59
CA LYS A 306 13.23 3.50 20.56
C LYS A 306 12.52 3.10 19.26
N SER A 307 12.62 1.83 18.84
CA SER A 307 11.92 1.34 17.64
C SER A 307 10.39 1.32 17.83
N ILE A 308 9.90 0.98 19.03
CA ILE A 308 8.48 1.02 19.37
C ILE A 308 7.98 2.47 19.36
N ALA A 309 8.76 3.38 19.95
CA ALA A 309 8.43 4.81 19.95
C ALA A 309 8.31 5.38 18.52
N LYS A 310 9.23 5.03 17.60
CA LYS A 310 9.18 5.43 16.20
C LYS A 310 7.89 4.97 15.50
N VAL A 311 7.53 3.71 15.68
CA VAL A 311 6.33 3.12 15.09
C VAL A 311 5.05 3.75 15.66
N ALA A 312 5.01 3.99 16.97
CA ALA A 312 3.88 4.66 17.64
C ALA A 312 3.70 6.09 17.10
N MET A 313 4.80 6.82 16.87
CA MET A 313 4.75 8.14 16.24
C MET A 313 4.28 8.06 14.78
N GLY A 314 4.71 7.06 14.00
CA GLY A 314 4.21 6.82 12.65
C GLY A 314 2.71 6.55 12.60
N ARG A 315 2.19 5.72 13.53
CA ARG A 315 0.74 5.51 13.68
C ARG A 315 0.01 6.81 14.00
N ARG A 316 0.52 7.59 14.96
CA ARG A 316 -0.06 8.89 15.33
C ARG A 316 -0.10 9.86 14.14
N LEU A 317 0.98 9.89 13.36
CA LEU A 317 1.02 10.69 12.13
C LEU A 317 -0.05 10.24 11.14
N GLY A 318 -0.17 8.95 10.86
CA GLY A 318 -1.20 8.42 9.95
C GLY A 318 -2.62 8.83 10.37
N VAL A 319 -2.94 8.74 11.67
CA VAL A 319 -4.23 9.20 12.21
C VAL A 319 -4.39 10.72 12.07
N ARG A 320 -3.33 11.48 12.30
CA ARG A 320 -3.37 12.96 12.17
C ARG A 320 -3.66 13.38 10.72
N LEU A 321 -2.96 12.79 9.75
CA LEU A 321 -3.16 13.06 8.33
C LEU A 321 -4.57 12.69 7.87
N TYR A 322 -5.14 11.60 8.38
CA TYR A 322 -6.53 11.22 8.12
C TYR A 322 -7.51 12.32 8.53
N TRP A 323 -7.38 12.84 9.75
CA TRP A 323 -8.28 13.88 10.25
C TRP A 323 -8.10 15.22 9.55
N MET A 324 -6.87 15.60 9.21
CA MET A 324 -6.60 16.77 8.38
C MET A 324 -7.31 16.68 7.04
N TRP A 325 -7.23 15.51 6.41
CA TRP A 325 -7.89 15.28 5.12
C TRP A 325 -9.41 15.27 5.25
N ARG A 326 -9.95 14.49 6.19
CA ARG A 326 -11.39 14.35 6.39
C ARG A 326 -12.08 15.68 6.73
N ASN A 327 -11.45 16.50 7.56
CA ASN A 327 -12.00 17.79 7.98
C ASN A 327 -11.59 18.96 7.06
N GLY A 328 -10.84 18.71 6.00
CA GLY A 328 -10.41 19.74 5.07
C GLY A 328 -9.52 20.83 5.68
N CYS A 329 -8.78 20.53 6.76
CA CYS A 329 -7.99 21.51 7.51
C CYS A 329 -6.48 21.30 7.35
N ASP A 330 -5.74 22.39 7.37
CA ASP A 330 -4.29 22.40 7.40
C ASP A 330 -3.76 22.03 8.79
N TYR A 331 -2.47 21.75 8.86
CA TYR A 331 -1.84 21.46 10.15
C TYR A 331 -1.90 22.65 11.09
N SER A 332 -2.43 22.42 12.29
CA SER A 332 -2.33 23.37 13.40
C SER A 332 -1.86 22.64 14.67
N PRO A 333 -0.88 23.18 15.40
CA PRO A 333 -0.42 22.60 16.65
C PRO A 333 -1.51 22.48 17.72
N SER A 334 -2.48 23.39 17.70
CA SER A 334 -3.59 23.47 18.66
C SER A 334 -4.70 22.45 18.39
N LEU A 335 -4.79 21.93 17.17
CA LEU A 335 -5.81 20.94 16.82
C LEU A 335 -5.36 19.54 17.24
N GLU A 336 -5.95 19.01 18.31
CA GLU A 336 -5.81 17.61 18.69
C GLU A 336 -7.06 16.83 18.27
N PHE A 337 -6.88 15.83 17.44
CA PHE A 337 -7.95 14.94 17.01
C PHE A 337 -7.99 13.68 17.88
N GLY A 338 -9.17 13.38 18.42
CA GLY A 338 -9.42 12.11 19.11
C GLY A 338 -9.33 10.90 18.18
N SER A 339 -9.07 9.73 18.75
CA SER A 339 -8.96 8.49 17.97
C SER A 339 -10.31 7.94 17.48
N TYR A 340 -11.40 8.34 18.09
CA TYR A 340 -12.72 7.69 17.92
C TYR A 340 -13.76 8.51 17.16
N VAL A 341 -13.81 9.81 17.36
CA VAL A 341 -14.78 10.68 16.68
C VAL A 341 -14.06 11.92 16.25
N GLY A 342 -14.27 12.35 14.99
CA GLY A 342 -13.66 13.56 14.41
C GLY A 342 -14.12 14.87 15.05
N GLN A 343 -14.49 14.84 16.30
CA GLN A 343 -14.70 16.04 17.08
C GLN A 343 -13.34 16.66 17.38
N LEU A 344 -13.20 17.93 17.03
CA LEU A 344 -12.20 18.80 17.59
C LEU A 344 -12.20 18.55 19.09
N GLY A 345 -11.07 18.05 19.60
CA GLY A 345 -10.95 17.85 21.03
C GLY A 345 -11.17 19.18 21.71
N ASN A 346 -12.32 19.37 22.33
CA ASN A 346 -12.50 20.44 23.27
C ASN A 346 -11.41 20.27 24.32
N GLY A 347 -10.49 21.24 24.38
CA GLY A 347 -9.49 21.32 25.43
C GLY A 347 -10.22 21.38 26.77
N HIS A 348 -10.48 20.24 27.37
CA HIS A 348 -10.84 20.19 28.77
C HIS A 348 -9.54 20.18 29.55
N GLY A 349 -9.24 21.38 29.99
CA GLY A 349 -8.39 21.60 31.14
C GLY A 349 -8.87 20.74 32.33
N GLY A 350 -7.92 20.21 33.01
CA GLY A 350 -7.82 19.87 34.38
C GLY A 350 -8.98 19.13 35.07
N LYS A 351 -8.78 17.89 35.42
CA LYS A 351 -8.73 17.50 36.84
C LYS A 351 -7.87 16.26 37.00
#